data_d045746888d3029e862bfc819fca4db3
#
_entry.id   d045746888d3029e862bfc819fca4db3
#
_cell.length_a   1.000
_cell.length_b   1.000
_cell.length_c   1.000
_cell.angle_alpha   90.00
_cell.angle_beta   90.00
_cell.angle_gamma   90.00
#
_symmetry.space_group_name_H-M   'P 1'
#
loop_
_entity.id
_entity.type
_entity.pdbx_description
1 polymer ?
#
loop_
_entity_poly.entity_id
_entity_poly.type
_entity_poly.pdbx_seq_one_letter_code
_entity_poly.pdbx_strand_id
1 'polypeptide(L)'
;MESIYYVLCWHCHRRCKHCYESRFRPYIRDELEAVVAEAETNFPNIIANLPERMTFLEENPDSSKSEDYIEKTGKIILSGGDVLTEPVRERILYPVLEALQEKYRDNGGIKVVVQTTGDLLTPKIIDELLSRNIWS
;
A
#
# COMPACT_ATOMS: atom_id res chain seq x y z
N MET A 1 -1.69 -1.69 15.94
CA MET A 1 -1.93 -2.47 14.70
C MET A 1 -0.60 -2.77 14.02
N GLU A 2 -0.29 -4.02 13.85
CA GLU A 2 1.01 -4.45 13.29
C GLU A 2 1.05 -4.35 11.76
N SER A 3 0.02 -4.83 11.10
CA SER A 3 -0.04 -4.76 9.63
C SER A 3 -1.46 -4.74 9.10
N ILE A 4 -1.63 -4.06 7.97
CA ILE A 4 -2.88 -4.01 7.21
C ILE A 4 -2.56 -4.26 5.74
N TYR A 5 -3.38 -5.08 5.09
CA TYR A 5 -3.40 -5.18 3.63
C TYR A 5 -4.46 -4.26 3.08
N TYR A 6 -4.07 -3.43 2.12
CA TYR A 6 -4.98 -2.53 1.44
C TYR A 6 -4.94 -2.80 -0.08
N VAL A 7 -6.06 -3.30 -0.61
CA VAL A 7 -6.22 -3.54 -2.04
C VAL A 7 -6.60 -2.22 -2.72
N LEU A 8 -5.68 -1.65 -3.50
CA LEU A 8 -5.87 -0.34 -4.13
C LEU A 8 -6.85 -0.40 -5.29
N CYS A 9 -6.71 -1.38 -6.16
CA CYS A 9 -7.49 -1.46 -7.39
C CYS A 9 -7.52 -2.90 -7.93
N TRP A 10 -8.56 -3.24 -8.68
CA TRP A 10 -8.69 -4.55 -9.30
C TRP A 10 -7.88 -4.71 -10.58
N HIS A 11 -7.45 -3.62 -11.22
CA HIS A 11 -6.74 -3.68 -12.49
C HIS A 11 -5.36 -4.34 -12.36
N CYS A 12 -5.10 -5.31 -13.25
CA CYS A 12 -3.81 -5.96 -13.41
C CYS A 12 -3.55 -6.12 -14.90
N HIS A 13 -2.30 -5.96 -15.32
CA HIS A 13 -1.90 -6.18 -16.70
C HIS A 13 -1.74 -7.68 -17.06
N ARG A 14 -1.88 -8.56 -16.08
CA ARG A 14 -1.71 -10.01 -16.22
C ARG A 14 -2.96 -10.79 -15.83
N ARG A 15 -3.04 -12.04 -16.36
CA ARG A 15 -4.01 -13.07 -15.95
C ARG A 15 -3.23 -14.31 -15.53
N CYS A 16 -2.71 -14.29 -14.30
CA CYS A 16 -1.94 -15.43 -13.79
C CYS A 16 -2.86 -16.59 -13.42
N LYS A 17 -2.50 -17.80 -13.82
CA LYS A 17 -3.28 -19.00 -13.50
C LYS A 17 -3.38 -19.29 -12.00
N HIS A 18 -2.38 -18.86 -11.25
CA HIS A 18 -2.30 -19.03 -9.80
C HIS A 18 -2.86 -17.84 -9.01
N CYS A 19 -3.46 -16.86 -9.67
CA CYS A 19 -4.04 -15.70 -9.00
C CYS A 19 -5.21 -16.14 -8.11
N TYR A 20 -5.18 -15.72 -6.85
CA TYR A 20 -6.20 -16.09 -5.86
C TYR A 20 -7.51 -15.31 -6.00
N GLU A 21 -7.53 -14.27 -6.82
CA GLU A 21 -8.68 -13.38 -6.98
C GLU A 21 -8.96 -13.13 -8.46
N SER A 22 -10.12 -13.56 -8.92
CA SER A 22 -10.51 -13.46 -10.34
C SER A 22 -10.76 -12.03 -10.82
N ARG A 23 -11.00 -11.08 -9.88
CA ARG A 23 -11.19 -9.68 -10.21
C ARG A 23 -9.89 -8.99 -10.60
N PHE A 24 -8.75 -9.55 -10.22
CA PHE A 24 -7.42 -9.06 -10.65
C PHE A 24 -7.16 -9.51 -12.08
N ARG A 25 -7.48 -8.65 -13.01
CA ARG A 25 -7.36 -8.92 -14.45
C ARG A 25 -7.22 -7.63 -15.23
N PRO A 26 -6.84 -7.70 -16.52
CA PRO A 26 -6.89 -6.53 -17.38
C PRO A 26 -8.33 -6.02 -17.56
N TYR A 27 -8.52 -4.74 -17.33
CA TYR A 27 -9.71 -3.98 -17.70
C TYR A 27 -9.33 -3.06 -18.84
N ILE A 28 -10.24 -2.80 -19.75
CA ILE A 28 -9.96 -1.99 -20.93
C ILE A 28 -11.04 -0.91 -21.13
N ARG A 29 -10.67 0.17 -21.80
CA ARG A 29 -11.59 1.25 -22.19
C ARG A 29 -12.42 1.77 -21.02
N ASP A 30 -13.74 1.80 -21.18
CA ASP A 30 -14.68 2.35 -20.19
C ASP A 30 -14.66 1.55 -18.86
N GLU A 31 -14.45 0.23 -18.92
CA GLU A 31 -14.33 -0.59 -17.72
C GLU A 31 -13.08 -0.23 -16.92
N LEU A 32 -11.95 0.01 -17.60
CA LEU A 32 -10.71 0.45 -16.94
C LEU A 32 -10.91 1.79 -16.26
N GLU A 33 -11.49 2.76 -16.97
CA GLU A 33 -11.79 4.07 -16.39
C GLU A 33 -12.72 3.95 -15.17
N ALA A 34 -13.76 3.14 -15.25
CA ALA A 34 -14.68 2.94 -14.15
C ALA A 34 -14.00 2.34 -12.92
N VAL A 35 -13.18 1.30 -13.10
CA VAL A 35 -12.46 0.63 -12.02
C VAL A 35 -11.46 1.58 -11.34
N VAL A 36 -10.72 2.34 -12.12
CA VAL A 36 -9.74 3.31 -11.61
C VAL A 36 -10.42 4.48 -10.92
N ALA A 37 -11.47 5.04 -11.53
CA ALA A 37 -12.21 6.16 -10.95
C ALA A 37 -12.88 5.80 -9.62
N GLU A 38 -13.40 4.59 -9.48
CA GLU A 38 -13.97 4.10 -8.23
C GLU A 38 -12.91 4.05 -7.12
N ALA A 39 -11.75 3.48 -7.41
CA ALA A 39 -10.65 3.40 -6.47
C ALA A 39 -10.11 4.79 -6.09
N GLU A 40 -9.99 5.69 -7.06
CA GLU A 40 -9.58 7.08 -6.84
C GLU A 40 -10.56 7.84 -5.95
N THR A 41 -11.86 7.63 -6.15
CA THR A 41 -12.90 8.24 -5.34
C THR A 41 -12.92 7.73 -3.90
N ASN A 42 -12.63 6.45 -3.70
CA ASN A 42 -12.77 5.78 -2.41
C ASN A 42 -11.55 5.91 -1.51
N PHE A 43 -10.34 6.09 -2.03
CA PHE A 43 -9.15 6.02 -1.21
C PHE A 43 -9.08 7.06 -0.08
N PRO A 44 -9.56 8.32 -0.24
CA PRO A 44 -9.51 9.28 0.86
C PRO A 44 -10.31 8.83 2.09
N ASN A 45 -11.48 8.24 1.88
CA ASN A 45 -12.30 7.71 2.96
C ASN A 45 -11.67 6.47 3.61
N ILE A 46 -11.06 5.60 2.83
CA ILE A 46 -10.37 4.42 3.34
C ILE A 46 -9.21 4.85 4.24
N ILE A 47 -8.38 5.79 3.79
CA ILE A 47 -7.26 6.29 4.60
C ILE A 47 -7.75 7.00 5.87
N ALA A 48 -8.81 7.80 5.77
CA ALA A 48 -9.39 8.46 6.93
C ALA A 48 -9.87 7.47 8.00
N ASN A 49 -10.34 6.29 7.60
CA ASN A 49 -10.85 5.25 8.50
C ASN A 49 -9.78 4.25 8.96
N LEU A 50 -8.55 4.37 8.51
CA LEU A 50 -7.45 3.57 9.05
C LEU A 50 -7.16 3.97 10.50
N PRO A 51 -6.55 3.08 11.31
CA PRO A 51 -6.19 3.41 12.69
C PRO A 51 -5.38 4.71 12.79
N GLU A 52 -5.60 5.47 13.85
CA GLU A 52 -4.86 6.73 14.13
C GLU A 52 -3.35 6.49 14.23
N ARG A 53 -2.94 5.37 14.83
CA ARG A 53 -1.55 4.96 14.95
C ARG A 53 -1.37 3.54 14.43
N MET A 54 -0.36 3.37 13.63
CA MET A 54 0.09 2.07 13.14
C MET A 54 1.34 1.63 13.90
N THR A 55 1.17 1.43 15.19
CA THR A 55 2.24 0.94 16.06
C THR A 55 1.75 -0.28 16.85
N PHE A 56 2.69 -1.09 17.31
CA PHE A 56 2.40 -2.26 18.12
C PHE A 56 3.52 -2.45 19.16
N LEU A 57 3.21 -3.21 20.22
CA LEU A 57 4.18 -3.51 21.26
C LEU A 57 4.81 -4.88 20.99
N GLU A 58 6.12 -4.93 21.06
CA GLU A 58 6.89 -6.15 20.91
C GLU A 58 7.74 -6.35 22.14
N GLU A 59 7.90 -7.60 22.58
CA GLU A 59 8.76 -7.95 23.70
C GLU A 59 10.21 -7.52 23.40
N ASN A 60 10.84 -6.84 24.36
CA ASN A 60 12.22 -6.38 24.21
C ASN A 60 13.19 -7.56 24.34
N PRO A 61 13.86 -8.00 23.26
CA PRO A 61 14.78 -9.14 23.32
C PRO A 61 16.05 -8.89 24.15
N ASP A 62 16.39 -7.62 24.37
CA ASP A 62 17.58 -7.21 25.11
C ASP A 62 17.31 -7.06 26.62
N SER A 63 16.06 -7.27 27.06
CA SER A 63 15.67 -7.17 28.46
C SER A 63 15.56 -8.52 29.14
N SER A 64 16.03 -8.60 30.38
CA SER A 64 15.84 -9.78 31.24
C SER A 64 14.48 -9.79 31.94
N LYS A 65 13.68 -8.73 31.78
CA LYS A 65 12.36 -8.59 32.38
C LYS A 65 11.28 -9.07 31.41
N SER A 66 10.42 -9.97 31.84
CA SER A 66 9.34 -10.54 31.01
C SER A 66 8.22 -9.56 30.65
N GLU A 67 8.19 -8.37 31.25
CA GLU A 67 7.17 -7.35 31.06
C GLU A 67 7.68 -6.10 30.34
N ASP A 68 8.87 -6.17 29.75
CA ASP A 68 9.47 -5.05 29.05
C ASP A 68 9.13 -5.11 27.55
N TYR A 69 8.37 -4.13 27.08
CA TYR A 69 7.91 -4.02 25.69
C TYR A 69 8.44 -2.76 25.06
N ILE A 70 8.73 -2.84 23.77
CA ILE A 70 9.10 -1.69 22.94
C ILE A 70 8.03 -1.44 21.89
N GLU A 71 7.77 -0.17 21.61
CA GLU A 71 6.85 0.24 20.56
C GLU A 71 7.55 0.15 19.20
N LYS A 72 6.93 -0.57 18.27
CA LYS A 72 7.40 -0.74 16.89
C LYS A 72 6.44 -0.11 15.92
N THR A 73 6.96 0.39 14.81
CA THR A 73 6.13 0.93 13.72
C THR A 73 5.57 -0.22 12.89
N GLY A 74 4.25 -0.20 12.72
CA GLY A 74 3.54 -1.15 11.88
C GLY A 74 3.66 -0.84 10.39
N LYS A 75 3.05 -1.68 9.57
CA LYS A 75 3.15 -1.58 8.11
C LYS A 75 1.80 -1.64 7.43
N ILE A 76 1.68 -0.93 6.33
CA ILE A 76 0.56 -1.05 5.40
C ILE A 76 1.11 -1.63 4.10
N ILE A 77 0.50 -2.72 3.66
CA ILE A 77 0.89 -3.44 2.45
C ILE A 77 -0.12 -3.07 1.37
N LEU A 78 0.34 -2.29 0.40
CA LEU A 78 -0.46 -1.86 -0.74
C LEU A 78 -0.39 -2.94 -1.80
N SER A 79 -1.53 -3.55 -2.07
CA SER A 79 -1.67 -4.64 -3.03
C SER A 79 -2.83 -4.38 -3.98
N GLY A 80 -3.15 -5.36 -4.79
CA GLY A 80 -4.22 -5.27 -5.76
C GLY A 80 -3.94 -6.19 -6.92
N GLY A 81 -4.31 -5.79 -8.12
CA GLY A 81 -3.87 -6.42 -9.35
C GLY A 81 -2.37 -6.18 -9.51
N ASP A 82 -1.99 -5.16 -10.24
CA ASP A 82 -0.63 -4.63 -10.16
C ASP A 82 -0.69 -3.11 -10.01
N VAL A 83 -0.22 -2.64 -8.87
CA VAL A 83 -0.30 -1.21 -8.50
C VAL A 83 0.62 -0.33 -9.32
N LEU A 84 1.54 -0.90 -10.08
CA LEU A 84 2.47 -0.16 -10.94
C LEU A 84 1.96 0.06 -12.37
N THR A 85 0.79 -0.48 -12.74
CA THR A 85 0.15 -0.10 -14.01
C THR A 85 -0.07 1.40 -14.04
N GLU A 86 0.15 2.03 -15.20
CA GLU A 86 0.18 3.50 -15.32
C GLU A 86 -1.02 4.21 -14.69
N PRO A 87 -2.29 3.87 -15.03
CA PRO A 87 -3.42 4.59 -14.45
C PRO A 87 -3.54 4.39 -12.95
N VAL A 88 -3.23 3.21 -12.42
CA VAL A 88 -3.29 2.93 -10.99
C VAL A 88 -2.15 3.64 -10.27
N ARG A 89 -0.94 3.59 -10.82
CA ARG A 89 0.24 4.24 -10.23
C ARG A 89 0.04 5.75 -10.09
N GLU A 90 -0.34 6.41 -11.18
CA GLU A 90 -0.44 7.87 -11.21
C GLU A 90 -1.65 8.41 -10.43
N ARG A 91 -2.80 7.76 -10.55
CA ARG A 91 -4.06 8.27 -10.01
C ARG A 91 -4.36 7.77 -8.60
N ILE A 92 -3.78 6.66 -8.17
CA ILE A 92 -4.12 6.03 -6.89
C ILE A 92 -2.88 5.81 -6.04
N LEU A 93 -1.89 5.08 -6.52
CA LEU A 93 -0.73 4.70 -5.70
C LEU A 93 0.02 5.91 -5.15
N TYR A 94 0.42 6.84 -6.01
CA TYR A 94 1.18 8.01 -5.57
C TYR A 94 0.39 8.91 -4.62
N PRO A 95 -0.87 9.26 -4.90
CA PRO A 95 -1.69 9.99 -3.92
C PRO A 95 -1.90 9.25 -2.61
N VAL A 96 -2.06 7.93 -2.64
CA VAL A 96 -2.19 7.11 -1.42
C VAL A 96 -0.91 7.15 -0.60
N LEU A 97 0.26 7.01 -1.23
CA LEU A 97 1.55 7.09 -0.55
C LEU A 97 1.73 8.43 0.16
N GLU A 98 1.41 9.52 -0.53
CA GLU A 98 1.49 10.87 0.03
C GLU A 98 0.52 11.05 1.20
N ALA A 99 -0.72 10.58 1.06
CA ALA A 99 -1.73 10.66 2.10
C ALA A 99 -1.38 9.84 3.34
N LEU A 100 -0.82 8.65 3.17
CA LEU A 100 -0.37 7.81 4.29
C LEU A 100 0.79 8.45 5.05
N GLN A 101 1.77 9.00 4.35
CA GLN A 101 2.89 9.69 4.99
C GLN A 101 2.40 10.92 5.76
N GLU A 102 1.46 11.68 5.21
CA GLU A 102 0.86 12.83 5.88
C GLU A 102 0.11 12.43 7.15
N LYS A 103 -0.73 11.40 7.07
CA LYS A 103 -1.54 10.94 8.21
C LYS A 103 -0.67 10.49 9.39
N TYR A 104 0.40 9.76 9.13
CA TYR A 104 1.20 9.12 10.18
C TYR A 104 2.48 9.88 10.54
N ARG A 105 2.77 11.01 9.90
CA ARG A 105 3.99 11.80 10.14
C ARG A 105 4.23 12.05 11.62
N ASP A 106 3.21 12.51 12.33
CA ASP A 106 3.27 12.88 13.74
C ASP A 106 2.61 11.86 14.67
N ASN A 107 2.26 10.67 14.14
CA ASN A 107 1.50 9.65 14.85
C ASN A 107 2.24 8.30 14.89
N GLY A 108 3.54 8.32 15.12
CA GLY A 108 4.34 7.10 15.24
C GLY A 108 4.93 6.57 13.92
N GLY A 109 4.62 7.23 12.80
CA GLY A 109 5.12 6.84 11.48
C GLY A 109 4.43 5.61 10.91
N ILE A 110 4.82 5.23 9.70
CA ILE A 110 4.29 4.08 8.97
C ILE A 110 5.37 3.48 8.06
N LYS A 111 5.39 2.15 7.98
CA LYS A 111 6.17 1.42 6.97
C LYS A 111 5.23 1.05 5.83
N VAL A 112 5.48 1.58 4.64
CA VAL A 112 4.66 1.27 3.47
C VAL A 112 5.37 0.25 2.60
N VAL A 113 4.67 -0.84 2.32
CA VAL A 113 5.12 -1.93 1.47
C VAL A 113 4.28 -1.94 0.20
N VAL A 114 4.91 -2.08 -0.95
CA VAL A 114 4.22 -2.23 -2.23
C VAL A 114 4.41 -3.64 -2.76
N GLN A 115 3.30 -4.32 -3.06
CA GLN A 115 3.33 -5.62 -3.74
C GLN A 115 3.10 -5.43 -5.23
N THR A 116 4.02 -5.97 -6.02
CA THR A 116 3.98 -5.90 -7.49
C THR A 116 4.66 -7.13 -8.07
N THR A 117 4.37 -7.45 -9.34
CA THR A 117 5.13 -8.46 -10.09
C THR A 117 6.55 -8.00 -10.37
N GLY A 118 6.81 -6.70 -10.30
CA GLY A 118 8.11 -6.10 -10.55
C GLY A 118 8.48 -5.90 -12.01
N ASP A 119 7.71 -6.44 -12.94
CA ASP A 119 8.02 -6.36 -14.38
C ASP A 119 7.75 -4.99 -15.00
N LEU A 120 7.03 -4.12 -14.30
CA LEU A 120 6.79 -2.74 -14.70
C LEU A 120 7.78 -1.74 -14.10
N LEU A 121 8.68 -2.19 -13.22
CA LEU A 121 9.66 -1.31 -12.59
C LEU A 121 10.64 -0.75 -13.62
N THR A 122 10.87 0.56 -13.51
CA THR A 122 11.90 1.30 -14.26
C THR A 122 12.70 2.10 -13.25
N PRO A 123 13.94 2.57 -13.61
CA PRO A 123 14.70 3.46 -12.72
C PRO A 123 13.90 4.69 -12.28
N LYS A 124 13.12 5.27 -13.19
CA LYS A 124 12.26 6.43 -12.88
C LYS A 124 11.20 6.08 -11.84
N ILE A 125 10.50 4.96 -12.00
CA ILE A 125 9.48 4.52 -11.05
C ILE A 125 10.09 4.21 -9.68
N ILE A 126 11.26 3.58 -9.65
CA ILE A 126 11.99 3.32 -8.40
C ILE A 126 12.30 4.64 -7.68
N ASP A 127 12.80 5.65 -8.40
CA ASP A 127 13.10 6.95 -7.82
C ASP A 127 11.83 7.63 -7.29
N GLU A 128 10.73 7.55 -8.01
CA GLU A 128 9.44 8.12 -7.59
C GLU A 128 8.90 7.41 -6.33
N LEU A 129 9.05 6.10 -6.22
CA LEU A 129 8.66 5.35 -5.03
C LEU A 129 9.54 5.70 -3.82
N LEU A 130 10.85 5.77 -4.02
CA LEU A 130 11.79 6.12 -2.97
C LEU A 130 11.57 7.55 -2.46
N SER A 131 11.25 8.49 -3.35
CA SER A 131 10.93 9.88 -2.96
C SER A 131 9.65 9.98 -2.11
N ARG A 132 8.81 8.95 -2.14
CA ARG A 132 7.57 8.86 -1.34
C ARG A 132 7.70 7.96 -0.12
N ASN A 133 8.92 7.70 0.32
CA ASN A 133 9.24 6.96 1.54
C ASN A 133 8.71 5.52 1.57
N ILE A 134 8.80 4.81 0.47
CA ILE A 134 8.54 3.37 0.44
C ILE A 134 9.56 2.68 1.34
N TRP A 135 9.08 1.76 2.18
CA TRP A 135 9.93 0.96 3.04
C TRP A 135 10.40 -0.33 2.33
N SER A 136 9.51 -0.96 1.54
CA SER A 136 9.82 -2.21 0.81
C SER A 136 8.88 -2.39 -0.38
#